data_b4ca6dec746eea67a6d713db104357d8
#
_entry.id   b4ca6dec746eea67a6d713db104357d8
#
_cell.length_a   1.000
_cell.length_b   1.000
_cell.length_c   1.000
_cell.angle_alpha   90.00
_cell.angle_beta   90.00
_cell.angle_gamma   90.00
#
_symmetry.space_group_name_H-M   'P 1'
#
loop_
_entity.id
_entity.type
_entity.pdbx_description
1 polymer ?
#
loop_
_entity_poly.entity_id
_entity_poly.type
_entity_poly.pdbx_seq_one_letter_code
_entity_poly.pdbx_strand_id
1 'polypeptide(L)'
;MRAKARAYTMQALVKYHGLKDWRLRIPYHDSISVNTDVAYVVAEVSFGDSEEDVVMANGTPLTGRAKERVVAVLDRVRELAGIKERAVVRTESHPRVGAKGLGFSSAAGASIALAAYVAAGLDKVYGRDVTLVSRIARLLAGSACRSVVGKYARWYAGTGDHDSYAVRFADERNLPLRFAIVPLGMEATTEEAHREAESSPYFRRRIEVANERCDRVERAIKEGDFRTFGVEVERDSLELHAITMTGSSGMILMSPDTLRVIELVRQMRRSGIEAYFSMQTGPTVYVNTLPEHIDEVAQRLKEAGYEVMVSGVGGGAELVSS
;
A
#
# COMPACT_ATOMS: atom_id res chain seq x y z
N MET A 1 14.25 -13.49 21.61
CA MET A 1 14.41 -13.65 20.14
C MET A 1 14.13 -12.30 19.49
N ARG A 2 14.97 -11.82 18.55
CA ARG A 2 14.89 -10.47 17.98
C ARG A 2 15.22 -10.47 16.49
N ALA A 3 14.51 -9.67 15.71
CA ALA A 3 14.84 -9.42 14.31
C ALA A 3 14.43 -8.01 13.89
N LYS A 4 15.06 -7.51 12.81
CA LYS A 4 14.81 -6.20 12.24
C LYS A 4 14.59 -6.31 10.74
N ALA A 5 13.55 -5.65 10.23
CA ALA A 5 13.20 -5.69 8.82
C ALA A 5 12.82 -4.30 8.32
N ARG A 6 13.01 -4.07 7.03
CA ARG A 6 12.59 -2.86 6.30
C ARG A 6 11.57 -3.25 5.25
N ALA A 7 10.57 -2.40 5.02
CA ALA A 7 9.69 -2.51 3.88
C ALA A 7 9.36 -1.13 3.32
N TYR A 8 9.18 -1.06 2.01
CA TYR A 8 8.89 0.17 1.30
C TYR A 8 7.39 0.46 1.27
N THR A 9 7.06 1.74 1.17
CA THR A 9 5.70 2.20 0.91
C THR A 9 5.25 1.78 -0.49
N MET A 10 3.96 1.90 -0.76
CA MET A 10 3.39 1.49 -2.04
C MET A 10 2.25 2.42 -2.46
N GLN A 11 2.05 2.55 -3.75
CA GLN A 11 0.80 3.05 -4.31
C GLN A 11 -0.04 1.90 -4.88
N ALA A 12 -1.34 1.98 -4.70
CA ALA A 12 -2.26 1.10 -5.39
C ALA A 12 -2.54 1.63 -6.81
N LEU A 13 -2.46 0.75 -7.79
CA LEU A 13 -2.76 1.00 -9.21
C LEU A 13 -4.18 0.56 -9.56
N VAL A 14 -4.61 -0.58 -9.01
CA VAL A 14 -6.00 -0.98 -8.89
C VAL A 14 -6.29 -1.15 -7.41
N LYS A 15 -7.06 -0.24 -6.85
CA LYS A 15 -7.28 -0.14 -5.42
C LYS A 15 -8.57 -0.83 -5.00
N TYR A 16 -8.51 -1.60 -3.91
CA TYR A 16 -9.70 -2.11 -3.24
C TYR A 16 -10.24 -1.11 -2.22
N HIS A 17 -11.56 -1.02 -2.13
CA HIS A 17 -12.31 -0.57 -0.96
C HIS A 17 -13.34 -1.66 -0.60
N GLY A 18 -13.74 -1.70 0.67
CA GLY A 18 -14.59 -2.75 1.20
C GLY A 18 -13.82 -4.03 1.55
N LEU A 19 -14.29 -4.72 2.56
CA LEU A 19 -13.72 -5.97 3.06
C LEU A 19 -14.86 -6.96 3.34
N LYS A 20 -14.88 -8.09 2.63
CA LYS A 20 -15.83 -9.17 2.90
C LYS A 20 -15.54 -9.92 4.21
N ASP A 21 -14.29 -9.88 4.69
CA ASP A 21 -13.90 -10.32 6.02
C ASP A 21 -13.02 -9.25 6.68
N TRP A 22 -13.56 -8.57 7.69
CA TRP A 22 -12.89 -7.48 8.40
C TRP A 22 -11.81 -7.99 9.36
N ARG A 23 -11.95 -9.20 9.90
CA ARG A 23 -10.97 -9.80 10.82
C ARG A 23 -9.73 -10.25 10.05
N LEU A 24 -9.94 -10.97 8.96
CA LEU A 24 -8.88 -11.46 8.09
C LEU A 24 -8.46 -10.42 7.02
N ARG A 25 -9.15 -9.29 6.93
CA ARG A 25 -8.95 -8.23 5.94
C ARG A 25 -8.99 -8.71 4.49
N ILE A 26 -9.93 -9.59 4.18
CA ILE A 26 -10.12 -10.13 2.84
C ILE A 26 -10.97 -9.16 2.01
N PRO A 27 -10.48 -8.66 0.85
CA PRO A 27 -11.22 -7.73 0.01
C PRO A 27 -12.26 -8.45 -0.86
N TYR A 28 -13.14 -7.71 -1.49
CA TYR A 28 -14.12 -8.23 -2.43
C TYR A 28 -13.53 -8.60 -3.80
N HIS A 29 -12.44 -7.98 -4.21
CA HIS A 29 -11.79 -8.18 -5.50
C HIS A 29 -10.27 -8.06 -5.39
N ASP A 30 -9.58 -8.54 -6.39
CA ASP A 30 -8.12 -8.41 -6.53
C ASP A 30 -7.69 -6.94 -6.58
N SER A 31 -6.41 -6.71 -6.35
CA SER A 31 -5.84 -5.37 -6.44
C SER A 31 -4.38 -5.42 -6.87
N ILE A 32 -3.93 -4.36 -7.55
CA ILE A 32 -2.55 -4.21 -8.02
C ILE A 32 -1.90 -3.00 -7.35
N SER A 33 -0.61 -3.11 -7.09
CA SER A 33 0.22 -2.02 -6.58
C SER A 33 1.62 -2.05 -7.15
N VAL A 34 2.33 -0.93 -6.97
CA VAL A 34 3.76 -0.84 -7.10
C VAL A 34 4.36 -0.24 -5.83
N ASN A 35 5.45 -0.81 -5.34
CA ASN A 35 6.18 -0.20 -4.23
C ASN A 35 6.96 1.01 -4.72
N THR A 36 7.07 2.02 -3.85
CA THR A 36 7.88 3.22 -4.07
C THR A 36 9.19 3.10 -3.29
N ASP A 37 10.28 3.69 -3.77
CA ASP A 37 11.60 3.62 -3.11
C ASP A 37 11.92 4.85 -2.25
N VAL A 38 11.11 5.90 -2.34
CA VAL A 38 11.32 7.18 -1.65
C VAL A 38 11.03 7.11 -0.14
N ALA A 39 10.19 6.16 0.29
CA ALA A 39 9.78 6.04 1.68
C ALA A 39 9.68 4.57 2.12
N TYR A 40 10.05 4.33 3.39
CA TYR A 40 10.03 2.98 3.97
C TYR A 40 9.81 3.03 5.48
N VAL A 41 9.51 1.88 6.07
CA VAL A 41 9.45 1.67 7.51
C VAL A 41 10.45 0.58 7.91
N VAL A 42 11.21 0.86 8.94
CA VAL A 42 12.03 -0.14 9.62
C VAL A 42 11.29 -0.58 10.88
N ALA A 43 11.11 -1.88 11.05
CA ALA A 43 10.51 -2.48 12.23
C ALA A 43 11.50 -3.40 12.93
N GLU A 44 11.55 -3.31 14.24
CA GLU A 44 12.25 -4.23 15.12
C GLU A 44 11.23 -4.92 16.00
N VAL A 45 11.29 -6.25 16.06
CA VAL A 45 10.42 -7.09 16.92
C VAL A 45 11.29 -7.97 17.79
N SER A 46 11.01 -7.97 19.09
CA SER A 46 11.61 -8.90 20.04
C SER A 46 10.55 -9.59 20.88
N PHE A 47 10.60 -10.93 20.95
CA PHE A 47 9.79 -11.74 21.87
C PHE A 47 10.60 -12.04 23.13
N GLY A 48 10.00 -11.90 24.31
CA GLY A 48 10.64 -12.11 25.61
C GLY A 48 9.68 -11.96 26.79
N ASP A 49 10.24 -11.83 27.99
CA ASP A 49 9.52 -11.84 29.27
C ASP A 49 8.90 -10.46 29.59
N SER A 50 8.06 -9.95 28.71
CA SER A 50 7.24 -8.76 28.96
C SER A 50 5.86 -9.19 29.49
N GLU A 51 5.23 -8.40 30.34
CA GLU A 51 3.87 -8.68 30.84
C GLU A 51 2.82 -8.48 29.75
N GLU A 52 3.04 -7.52 28.84
CA GLU A 52 2.17 -7.21 27.71
C GLU A 52 2.94 -6.90 26.41
N ASP A 53 2.22 -6.86 25.29
CA ASP A 53 2.78 -6.38 24.04
C ASP A 53 2.96 -4.86 24.07
N VAL A 54 4.18 -4.39 23.81
CA VAL A 54 4.52 -2.96 23.73
C VAL A 54 4.78 -2.60 22.29
N VAL A 55 4.10 -1.57 21.77
CA VAL A 55 4.24 -1.11 20.39
C VAL A 55 4.58 0.38 20.37
N MET A 56 5.71 0.72 19.74
CA MET A 56 6.21 2.09 19.61
C MET A 56 6.33 2.45 18.12
N ALA A 57 5.80 3.57 17.71
CA ALA A 57 5.98 4.11 16.37
C ALA A 57 6.63 5.50 16.43
N ASN A 58 7.79 5.65 15.79
CA ASN A 58 8.58 6.89 15.81
C ASN A 58 8.83 7.43 17.23
N GLY A 59 9.00 6.53 18.21
CA GLY A 59 9.21 6.88 19.62
C GLY A 59 7.93 7.13 20.42
N THR A 60 6.75 7.04 19.82
CA THR A 60 5.45 7.23 20.49
C THR A 60 4.73 5.89 20.71
N PRO A 61 4.23 5.60 21.93
CA PRO A 61 3.44 4.42 22.19
C PRO A 61 2.15 4.38 21.35
N LEU A 62 1.86 3.24 20.73
CA LEU A 62 0.58 3.00 20.07
C LEU A 62 -0.43 2.41 21.06
N THR A 63 -1.66 2.88 21.00
CA THR A 63 -2.80 2.43 21.80
C THR A 63 -4.02 2.15 20.93
N GLY A 64 -5.07 1.58 21.54
CA GLY A 64 -6.34 1.34 20.86
C GLY A 64 -6.19 0.57 19.55
N ARG A 65 -6.97 0.96 18.56
CA ARG A 65 -7.06 0.27 17.26
C ARG A 65 -5.72 0.10 16.53
N ALA A 66 -4.81 1.06 16.66
CA ALA A 66 -3.49 0.96 16.04
C ALA A 66 -2.64 -0.16 16.69
N LYS A 67 -2.63 -0.26 18.04
CA LYS A 67 -1.97 -1.35 18.78
C LYS A 67 -2.62 -2.70 18.46
N GLU A 68 -3.95 -2.79 18.48
CA GLU A 68 -4.70 -4.02 18.19
C GLU A 68 -4.33 -4.66 16.87
N ARG A 69 -4.13 -3.85 15.82
CA ARG A 69 -3.71 -4.34 14.50
C ARG A 69 -2.32 -4.96 14.50
N VAL A 70 -1.39 -4.39 15.25
CA VAL A 70 -0.05 -4.97 15.42
C VAL A 70 -0.15 -6.28 16.21
N VAL A 71 -0.93 -6.28 17.30
CA VAL A 71 -1.15 -7.48 18.11
C VAL A 71 -1.75 -8.63 17.29
N ALA A 72 -2.67 -8.35 16.35
CA ALA A 72 -3.20 -9.38 15.47
C ALA A 72 -2.11 -10.08 14.63
N VAL A 73 -1.09 -9.34 14.16
CA VAL A 73 0.09 -9.92 13.49
C VAL A 73 0.91 -10.77 14.45
N LEU A 74 1.17 -10.26 15.66
CA LEU A 74 1.95 -10.98 16.68
C LEU A 74 1.24 -12.25 17.12
N ASP A 75 -0.08 -12.23 17.33
CA ASP A 75 -0.88 -13.40 17.71
C ASP A 75 -0.83 -14.48 16.63
N ARG A 76 -0.92 -14.10 15.36
CA ARG A 76 -0.79 -15.05 14.26
C ARG A 76 0.61 -15.69 14.21
N VAL A 77 1.65 -14.90 14.45
CA VAL A 77 3.02 -15.41 14.54
C VAL A 77 3.19 -16.35 15.73
N ARG A 78 2.66 -15.99 16.91
CA ARG A 78 2.68 -16.83 18.11
C ARG A 78 1.98 -18.16 17.89
N GLU A 79 0.80 -18.14 17.28
CA GLU A 79 0.05 -19.35 16.92
C GLU A 79 0.87 -20.29 16.03
N LEU A 80 1.51 -19.76 14.99
CA LEU A 80 2.31 -20.54 14.06
C LEU A 80 3.62 -21.08 14.68
N ALA A 81 4.23 -20.32 15.58
CA ALA A 81 5.48 -20.70 16.24
C ALA A 81 5.28 -21.53 17.52
N GLY A 82 4.06 -21.65 18.02
CA GLY A 82 3.76 -22.31 19.28
C GLY A 82 4.36 -21.63 20.52
N ILE A 83 4.56 -20.29 20.46
CA ILE A 83 5.14 -19.49 21.55
C ILE A 83 4.08 -18.63 22.23
N LYS A 84 4.36 -18.21 23.48
CA LYS A 84 3.44 -17.39 24.30
C LYS A 84 4.02 -16.05 24.72
N GLU A 85 5.30 -15.86 24.47
CA GLU A 85 6.06 -14.67 24.85
C GLU A 85 5.45 -13.41 24.25
N ARG A 86 5.42 -12.35 25.07
CA ARG A 86 4.99 -11.03 24.62
C ARG A 86 6.07 -10.38 23.78
N ALA A 87 5.68 -9.37 23.02
CA ALA A 87 6.59 -8.71 22.10
C ALA A 87 6.77 -7.22 22.41
N VAL A 88 7.98 -6.75 22.17
CA VAL A 88 8.28 -5.33 22.04
C VAL A 88 8.52 -5.04 20.54
N VAL A 89 7.68 -4.16 19.99
CA VAL A 89 7.75 -3.71 18.60
C VAL A 89 8.14 -2.25 18.54
N ARG A 90 9.16 -1.92 17.76
CA ARG A 90 9.56 -0.53 17.47
C ARG A 90 9.57 -0.32 15.97
N THR A 91 8.95 0.77 15.53
CA THR A 91 8.96 1.13 14.10
C THR A 91 9.46 2.56 13.91
N GLU A 92 10.22 2.77 12.83
CA GLU A 92 10.69 4.07 12.39
C GLU A 92 10.35 4.29 10.91
N SER A 93 9.68 5.40 10.63
CA SER A 93 9.34 5.81 9.27
C SER A 93 10.44 6.68 8.67
N HIS A 94 10.75 6.47 7.40
CA HIS A 94 11.74 7.23 6.65
C HIS A 94 11.15 7.67 5.30
N PRO A 95 11.14 8.98 4.99
CA PRO A 95 11.41 10.07 5.90
C PRO A 95 10.35 10.19 7.01
N ARG A 96 10.68 10.91 8.09
CA ARG A 96 9.71 11.25 9.16
C ARG A 96 8.84 12.43 8.71
N VAL A 97 7.93 12.17 7.78
CA VAL A 97 6.98 13.17 7.30
C VAL A 97 5.59 12.90 7.81
N GLY A 98 4.87 13.95 8.19
CA GLY A 98 3.48 13.86 8.61
C GLY A 98 2.47 13.64 7.48
N ALA A 99 2.92 13.44 6.23
CA ALA A 99 2.06 13.31 5.07
C ALA A 99 1.28 12.00 5.08
N LYS A 100 -0.04 12.09 5.07
CA LYS A 100 -0.95 10.97 4.90
C LYS A 100 -1.05 10.59 3.41
N GLY A 101 -1.33 9.32 3.12
CA GLY A 101 -1.53 8.86 1.74
C GLY A 101 -0.27 8.32 1.06
N LEU A 102 0.88 8.27 1.75
CA LEU A 102 2.12 7.70 1.23
C LEU A 102 2.26 6.18 1.40
N GLY A 103 1.29 5.50 2.03
CA GLY A 103 1.32 4.05 2.20
C GLY A 103 2.16 3.54 3.38
N PHE A 104 2.50 4.37 4.36
CA PHE A 104 3.28 3.96 5.54
C PHE A 104 2.65 2.79 6.33
N SER A 105 1.32 2.70 6.43
CA SER A 105 0.66 1.56 7.07
C SER A 105 0.97 0.23 6.37
N SER A 106 1.12 0.25 5.04
CA SER A 106 1.48 -0.94 4.25
C SER A 106 2.92 -1.36 4.54
N ALA A 107 3.84 -0.41 4.55
CA ALA A 107 5.25 -0.64 4.87
C ALA A 107 5.43 -1.12 6.32
N ALA A 108 4.72 -0.50 7.27
CA ALA A 108 4.75 -0.92 8.68
C ALA A 108 4.25 -2.36 8.84
N GLY A 109 3.11 -2.71 8.23
CA GLY A 109 2.59 -4.07 8.29
C GLY A 109 3.53 -5.11 7.70
N ALA A 110 4.16 -4.80 6.58
CA ALA A 110 5.12 -5.68 5.91
C ALA A 110 6.41 -5.87 6.71
N SER A 111 6.99 -4.77 7.24
CA SER A 111 8.22 -4.83 8.03
C SER A 111 8.00 -5.51 9.38
N ILE A 112 6.88 -5.23 10.07
CA ILE A 112 6.53 -5.90 11.34
C ILE A 112 6.30 -7.39 11.12
N ALA A 113 5.55 -7.78 10.07
CA ALA A 113 5.29 -9.19 9.79
C ALA A 113 6.57 -9.98 9.52
N LEU A 114 7.48 -9.45 8.71
CA LEU A 114 8.76 -10.11 8.42
C LEU A 114 9.66 -10.18 9.67
N ALA A 115 9.77 -9.09 10.42
CA ALA A 115 10.56 -9.05 11.64
C ALA A 115 10.00 -10.03 12.70
N ALA A 116 8.67 -10.07 12.90
CA ALA A 116 8.03 -11.00 13.83
C ALA A 116 8.20 -12.46 13.40
N TYR A 117 8.04 -12.74 12.11
CA TYR A 117 8.24 -14.06 11.52
C TYR A 117 9.63 -14.63 11.82
N VAL A 118 10.67 -13.83 11.60
CA VAL A 118 12.06 -14.24 11.86
C VAL A 118 12.38 -14.25 13.36
N ALA A 119 11.91 -13.26 14.11
CA ALA A 119 12.12 -13.23 15.57
C ALA A 119 11.51 -14.44 16.28
N ALA A 120 10.41 -14.98 15.76
CA ALA A 120 9.79 -16.20 16.30
C ALA A 120 10.42 -17.51 15.76
N GLY A 121 11.41 -17.43 14.86
CA GLY A 121 12.10 -18.60 14.30
C GLY A 121 11.29 -19.33 13.23
N LEU A 122 10.23 -18.73 12.67
CA LEU A 122 9.42 -19.34 11.62
C LEU A 122 10.19 -19.54 10.32
N ASP A 123 11.19 -18.71 10.07
CA ASP A 123 12.12 -18.86 8.94
C ASP A 123 12.93 -20.18 8.97
N LYS A 124 13.16 -20.73 10.16
CA LYS A 124 13.81 -22.04 10.33
C LYS A 124 12.86 -23.20 10.04
N VAL A 125 11.57 -23.00 10.21
CA VAL A 125 10.52 -24.03 10.01
C VAL A 125 9.99 -24.00 8.59
N TYR A 126 9.66 -22.81 8.06
CA TYR A 126 9.00 -22.61 6.77
C TYR A 126 9.92 -21.99 5.71
N GLY A 127 11.22 -21.74 6.03
CA GLY A 127 12.13 -21.02 5.15
C GLY A 127 11.70 -19.56 4.94
N ARG A 128 12.06 -19.00 3.79
CA ARG A 128 11.61 -17.66 3.38
C ARG A 128 10.28 -17.73 2.65
N ASP A 129 9.23 -18.18 3.32
CA ASP A 129 7.89 -18.24 2.75
C ASP A 129 7.26 -16.83 2.66
N VAL A 130 7.50 -16.16 1.53
CA VAL A 130 6.99 -14.82 1.24
C VAL A 130 5.45 -14.81 1.21
N THR A 131 4.81 -15.91 0.77
CA THR A 131 3.36 -16.04 0.75
C THR A 131 2.79 -16.04 2.15
N LEU A 132 3.39 -16.79 3.08
CA LEU A 132 2.98 -16.82 4.47
C LEU A 132 3.19 -15.45 5.13
N VAL A 133 4.35 -14.79 4.91
CA VAL A 133 4.59 -13.44 5.43
C VAL A 133 3.58 -12.43 4.86
N SER A 134 3.23 -12.55 3.58
CA SER A 134 2.19 -11.71 2.94
C SER A 134 0.82 -11.87 3.63
N ARG A 135 0.41 -13.10 3.93
CA ARG A 135 -0.83 -13.39 4.67
C ARG A 135 -0.81 -12.82 6.09
N ILE A 136 0.30 -12.93 6.79
CA ILE A 136 0.49 -12.38 8.14
C ILE A 136 0.41 -10.84 8.09
N ALA A 137 1.12 -10.20 7.17
CA ALA A 137 1.15 -8.74 7.02
C ALA A 137 -0.24 -8.14 6.75
N ARG A 138 -1.09 -8.84 6.01
CA ARG A 138 -2.47 -8.46 5.69
C ARG A 138 -3.29 -8.13 6.94
N LEU A 139 -3.05 -8.82 8.06
CA LEU A 139 -3.80 -8.64 9.31
C LEU A 139 -3.63 -7.24 9.91
N LEU A 140 -2.48 -6.59 9.71
CA LEU A 140 -2.29 -5.21 10.14
C LEU A 140 -2.99 -4.23 9.18
N ALA A 141 -2.72 -4.36 7.91
CA ALA A 141 -3.34 -3.54 6.85
C ALA A 141 -3.44 -4.40 5.58
N GLY A 142 -4.62 -4.51 4.97
CA GLY A 142 -4.79 -5.36 3.80
C GLY A 142 -3.72 -5.12 2.72
N SER A 143 -3.40 -3.85 2.45
CA SER A 143 -2.36 -3.47 1.48
C SER A 143 -0.95 -3.95 1.83
N ALA A 144 -0.66 -4.24 3.11
CA ALA A 144 0.67 -4.65 3.54
C ALA A 144 1.15 -5.96 2.90
N CYS A 145 0.22 -6.85 2.54
CA CYS A 145 0.56 -8.08 1.82
C CYS A 145 1.35 -7.81 0.53
N ARG A 146 1.06 -6.70 -0.17
CA ARG A 146 1.74 -6.31 -1.40
C ARG A 146 3.10 -5.66 -1.15
N SER A 147 3.22 -4.86 -0.06
CA SER A 147 4.52 -4.30 0.35
C SER A 147 5.54 -5.38 0.71
N VAL A 148 5.07 -6.56 1.18
CA VAL A 148 5.96 -7.71 1.44
C VAL A 148 6.67 -8.17 0.17
N VAL A 149 5.95 -8.35 -0.92
CA VAL A 149 6.51 -8.87 -2.17
C VAL A 149 7.20 -7.82 -3.02
N GLY A 150 6.78 -6.57 -2.91
CA GLY A 150 7.39 -5.41 -3.58
C GLY A 150 7.30 -5.42 -5.10
N LYS A 151 7.94 -4.42 -5.73
CA LYS A 151 7.89 -4.21 -7.18
C LYS A 151 6.43 -4.06 -7.64
N TYR A 152 6.03 -4.72 -8.73
CA TYR A 152 4.63 -4.82 -9.15
C TYR A 152 4.00 -6.06 -8.55
N ALA A 153 2.98 -5.86 -7.73
CA ALA A 153 2.33 -6.92 -6.98
C ALA A 153 0.82 -6.98 -7.25
N ARG A 154 0.30 -8.19 -7.40
CA ARG A 154 -1.14 -8.48 -7.40
C ARG A 154 -1.50 -9.18 -6.11
N TRP A 155 -2.50 -8.69 -5.42
CA TRP A 155 -3.12 -9.35 -4.29
C TRP A 155 -4.40 -10.02 -4.77
N TYR A 156 -4.39 -11.34 -4.71
CA TYR A 156 -5.56 -12.16 -4.96
C TYR A 156 -6.50 -12.11 -3.77
N ALA A 157 -7.74 -11.72 -4.00
CA ALA A 157 -8.75 -11.61 -2.96
C ALA A 157 -8.99 -12.95 -2.25
N GLY A 158 -9.03 -14.03 -3.02
CA GLY A 158 -9.27 -15.36 -2.50
C GLY A 158 -10.64 -15.52 -1.84
N THR A 159 -10.84 -16.64 -1.16
CA THR A 159 -12.06 -16.98 -0.43
C THR A 159 -11.84 -17.01 1.09
N GLY A 160 -10.60 -17.18 1.54
CA GLY A 160 -10.21 -17.27 2.94
C GLY A 160 -8.76 -16.86 3.19
N ASP A 161 -8.25 -17.20 4.39
CA ASP A 161 -6.88 -16.84 4.75
C ASP A 161 -5.83 -17.50 3.84
N HIS A 162 -6.06 -18.76 3.46
CA HIS A 162 -5.08 -19.59 2.76
C HIS A 162 -4.80 -19.16 1.32
N ASP A 163 -5.78 -18.55 0.63
CA ASP A 163 -5.74 -18.18 -0.78
C ASP A 163 -5.79 -16.66 -1.03
N SER A 164 -5.78 -15.86 0.05
CA SER A 164 -5.71 -14.39 -0.02
C SER A 164 -4.31 -13.88 0.32
N TYR A 165 -3.46 -13.69 -0.69
CA TYR A 165 -2.07 -13.25 -0.57
C TYR A 165 -1.62 -12.48 -1.81
N ALA A 166 -0.48 -11.81 -1.71
CA ALA A 166 0.10 -11.09 -2.84
C ALA A 166 1.23 -11.85 -3.51
N VAL A 167 1.35 -11.64 -4.83
CA VAL A 167 2.44 -12.20 -5.67
C VAL A 167 3.07 -11.06 -6.47
N ARG A 168 4.39 -11.03 -6.54
CA ARG A 168 5.12 -10.19 -7.49
C ARG A 168 4.98 -10.80 -8.87
N PHE A 169 4.55 -10.01 -9.86
CA PHE A 169 4.36 -10.48 -11.23
C PHE A 169 5.27 -9.77 -12.26
N ALA A 170 5.89 -8.66 -11.88
CA ALA A 170 6.78 -7.86 -12.73
C ALA A 170 7.73 -6.99 -11.90
N ASP A 171 8.70 -6.38 -12.57
CA ASP A 171 9.63 -5.40 -12.00
C ASP A 171 9.89 -4.23 -12.99
N GLU A 172 10.82 -3.35 -12.65
CA GLU A 172 11.17 -2.17 -13.44
C GLU A 172 11.75 -2.48 -14.83
N ARG A 173 12.15 -3.71 -15.11
CA ARG A 173 12.59 -4.15 -16.45
C ARG A 173 11.41 -4.31 -17.39
N ASN A 174 10.23 -4.60 -16.84
CA ASN A 174 8.99 -4.67 -17.61
C ASN A 174 8.44 -3.26 -17.90
N LEU A 175 8.33 -2.43 -16.87
CA LEU A 175 7.86 -1.06 -16.99
C LEU A 175 8.64 -0.17 -16.01
N PRO A 176 9.57 0.69 -16.49
CA PRO A 176 10.45 1.49 -15.64
C PRO A 176 9.77 2.75 -15.11
N LEU A 177 8.71 2.60 -14.33
CA LEU A 177 7.96 3.74 -13.81
C LEU A 177 8.79 4.65 -12.91
N ARG A 178 8.53 5.95 -13.03
CA ARG A 178 8.90 6.99 -12.09
C ARG A 178 7.65 7.68 -11.58
N PHE A 179 7.74 8.20 -10.37
CA PHE A 179 6.60 8.84 -9.70
C PHE A 179 6.99 10.23 -9.22
N ALA A 180 6.21 11.24 -9.60
CA ALA A 180 6.20 12.52 -8.92
C ALA A 180 4.98 12.53 -7.98
N ILE A 181 5.23 12.46 -6.68
CA ILE A 181 4.20 12.33 -5.66
C ILE A 181 3.93 13.71 -5.09
N VAL A 182 2.67 14.15 -5.12
CA VAL A 182 2.19 15.38 -4.49
C VAL A 182 1.46 15.01 -3.21
N PRO A 183 2.10 15.09 -2.02
CA PRO A 183 1.48 14.75 -0.77
C PRO A 183 0.45 15.82 -0.35
N LEU A 184 -0.80 15.41 -0.15
CA LEU A 184 -1.90 16.27 0.27
C LEU A 184 -2.53 15.69 1.56
N GLY A 185 -2.91 16.58 2.47
CA GLY A 185 -3.48 16.20 3.75
C GLY A 185 -4.89 15.64 3.66
N MET A 186 -5.23 14.70 4.54
CA MET A 186 -6.55 14.09 4.67
C MET A 186 -6.92 13.89 6.14
N GLU A 187 -8.16 14.15 6.50
CA GLU A 187 -8.68 13.92 7.85
C GLU A 187 -9.29 12.52 8.02
N ALA A 188 -10.01 12.02 7.01
CA ALA A 188 -10.67 10.73 7.03
C ALA A 188 -9.70 9.53 7.15
N THR A 189 -10.16 8.45 7.75
CA THR A 189 -9.41 7.19 7.84
C THR A 189 -9.72 6.27 6.66
N THR A 190 -8.79 5.37 6.35
CA THR A 190 -9.01 4.34 5.33
C THR A 190 -10.16 3.38 5.71
N GLU A 191 -10.39 3.12 7.00
CA GLU A 191 -11.51 2.27 7.44
C GLU A 191 -12.87 2.92 7.19
N GLU A 192 -12.99 4.22 7.44
CA GLU A 192 -14.21 4.97 7.09
C GLU A 192 -14.48 4.91 5.59
N ALA A 193 -13.46 5.13 4.76
CA ALA A 193 -13.58 5.02 3.31
C ALA A 193 -14.00 3.62 2.83
N HIS A 194 -13.52 2.55 3.47
CA HIS A 194 -13.97 1.18 3.17
C HIS A 194 -15.48 1.00 3.44
N ARG A 195 -15.95 1.44 4.61
CA ARG A 195 -17.39 1.33 4.98
C ARG A 195 -18.26 2.19 4.08
N GLU A 196 -17.81 3.39 3.76
CA GLU A 196 -18.52 4.31 2.88
C GLU A 196 -18.70 3.71 1.48
N ALA A 197 -17.62 3.15 0.91
CA ALA A 197 -17.66 2.51 -0.40
C ALA A 197 -18.67 1.35 -0.45
N GLU A 198 -18.74 0.51 0.60
CA GLU A 198 -19.67 -0.61 0.68
C GLU A 198 -21.14 -0.18 0.64
N SER A 199 -21.46 1.05 1.09
CA SER A 199 -22.81 1.61 1.08
C SER A 199 -23.22 2.22 -0.27
N SER A 200 -22.29 2.35 -1.24
CA SER A 200 -22.57 2.93 -2.55
C SER A 200 -23.46 2.00 -3.40
N PRO A 201 -24.47 2.51 -4.10
CA PRO A 201 -25.26 1.73 -5.05
C PRO A 201 -24.42 1.21 -6.23
N TYR A 202 -23.23 1.77 -6.47
CA TYR A 202 -22.31 1.36 -7.52
C TYR A 202 -21.24 0.37 -7.05
N PHE A 203 -21.21 0.00 -5.77
CA PHE A 203 -20.16 -0.85 -5.19
C PHE A 203 -20.08 -2.22 -5.86
N ARG A 204 -21.23 -2.87 -6.14
CA ARG A 204 -21.26 -4.16 -6.83
C ARG A 204 -20.62 -4.07 -8.22
N ARG A 205 -20.98 -3.02 -8.99
CA ARG A 205 -20.39 -2.83 -10.32
C ARG A 205 -18.88 -2.58 -10.25
N ARG A 206 -18.42 -1.88 -9.24
CA ARG A 206 -16.97 -1.69 -8.99
C ARG A 206 -16.23 -3.01 -8.82
N ILE A 207 -16.79 -3.96 -8.06
CA ILE A 207 -16.19 -5.28 -7.86
C ILE A 207 -16.03 -6.02 -9.20
N GLU A 208 -17.07 -6.03 -10.04
CA GLU A 208 -17.04 -6.68 -11.34
C GLU A 208 -15.94 -6.11 -12.26
N VAL A 209 -15.85 -4.80 -12.35
CA VAL A 209 -14.91 -4.10 -13.24
C VAL A 209 -13.45 -4.19 -12.73
N ALA A 210 -13.25 -4.23 -11.41
CA ALA A 210 -11.92 -4.19 -10.82
C ALA A 210 -11.07 -5.42 -11.14
N ASN A 211 -11.66 -6.62 -11.15
CA ASN A 211 -10.93 -7.84 -11.53
C ASN A 211 -10.46 -7.81 -12.98
N GLU A 212 -11.36 -7.43 -13.89
CA GLU A 212 -11.01 -7.26 -15.31
C GLU A 212 -9.93 -6.19 -15.51
N ARG A 213 -9.97 -5.12 -14.71
CA ARG A 213 -8.94 -4.07 -14.74
C ARG A 213 -7.61 -4.58 -14.21
N CYS A 214 -7.61 -5.42 -13.17
CA CYS A 214 -6.37 -6.07 -12.73
C CYS A 214 -5.70 -6.83 -13.87
N ASP A 215 -6.47 -7.59 -14.66
CA ASP A 215 -5.93 -8.34 -15.79
C ASP A 215 -5.35 -7.42 -16.88
N ARG A 216 -6.05 -6.31 -17.19
CA ARG A 216 -5.55 -5.33 -18.19
C ARG A 216 -4.29 -4.60 -17.72
N VAL A 217 -4.27 -4.15 -16.44
CA VAL A 217 -3.12 -3.44 -15.86
C VAL A 217 -1.92 -4.38 -15.73
N GLU A 218 -2.13 -5.61 -15.28
CA GLU A 218 -1.06 -6.61 -15.19
C GLU A 218 -0.44 -6.89 -16.56
N ARG A 219 -1.26 -7.06 -17.60
CA ARG A 219 -0.80 -7.28 -18.98
C ARG A 219 -0.02 -6.07 -19.47
N ALA A 220 -0.57 -4.86 -19.34
CA ALA A 220 0.10 -3.63 -19.76
C ALA A 220 1.48 -3.45 -19.12
N ILE A 221 1.60 -3.76 -17.82
CA ILE A 221 2.90 -3.72 -17.11
C ILE A 221 3.86 -4.76 -17.68
N LYS A 222 3.42 -6.00 -17.89
CA LYS A 222 4.28 -7.09 -18.43
C LYS A 222 4.77 -6.81 -19.85
N GLU A 223 3.95 -6.16 -20.66
CA GLU A 223 4.23 -5.82 -22.06
C GLU A 223 4.94 -4.45 -22.22
N GLY A 224 5.09 -3.68 -21.14
CA GLY A 224 5.67 -2.33 -21.19
C GLY A 224 4.76 -1.30 -21.84
N ASP A 225 3.46 -1.56 -21.96
CA ASP A 225 2.47 -0.64 -22.53
C ASP A 225 2.07 0.45 -21.52
N PHE A 226 2.90 1.49 -21.43
CA PHE A 226 2.69 2.58 -20.49
C PHE A 226 1.39 3.36 -20.76
N ARG A 227 0.95 3.46 -22.01
CA ARG A 227 -0.29 4.18 -22.35
C ARG A 227 -1.53 3.45 -21.84
N THR A 228 -1.66 2.16 -22.10
CA THR A 228 -2.76 1.34 -21.58
C THR A 228 -2.73 1.30 -20.05
N PHE A 229 -1.55 1.09 -19.45
CA PHE A 229 -1.35 1.19 -17.99
C PHE A 229 -1.90 2.50 -17.45
N GLY A 230 -1.45 3.65 -18.00
CA GLY A 230 -1.82 4.98 -17.52
C GLY A 230 -3.33 5.24 -17.59
N VAL A 231 -3.97 4.90 -18.69
CA VAL A 231 -5.43 5.07 -18.89
C VAL A 231 -6.21 4.24 -17.88
N GLU A 232 -5.81 2.99 -17.63
CA GLU A 232 -6.53 2.10 -16.72
C GLU A 232 -6.37 2.52 -15.24
N VAL A 233 -5.19 2.99 -14.82
CA VAL A 233 -4.99 3.45 -13.44
C VAL A 233 -5.67 4.79 -13.15
N GLU A 234 -5.77 5.70 -14.11
CA GLU A 234 -6.57 6.92 -13.98
C GLU A 234 -8.05 6.59 -13.81
N ARG A 235 -8.58 5.67 -14.63
CA ARG A 235 -9.98 5.20 -14.51
C ARG A 235 -10.24 4.54 -13.17
N ASP A 236 -9.32 3.70 -12.70
CA ASP A 236 -9.42 3.06 -11.39
C ASP A 236 -9.55 4.09 -10.27
N SER A 237 -8.69 5.10 -10.28
CA SER A 237 -8.68 6.16 -9.29
C SER A 237 -10.00 6.93 -9.27
N LEU A 238 -10.54 7.30 -10.42
CA LEU A 238 -11.82 8.01 -10.53
C LEU A 238 -13.00 7.16 -10.04
N GLU A 239 -13.06 5.89 -10.43
CA GLU A 239 -14.12 4.98 -9.98
C GLU A 239 -14.05 4.68 -8.47
N LEU A 240 -12.84 4.58 -7.92
CA LEU A 240 -12.63 4.41 -6.48
C LEU A 240 -13.25 5.58 -5.70
N HIS A 241 -13.00 6.82 -6.14
CA HIS A 241 -13.56 8.01 -5.51
C HIS A 241 -15.06 8.13 -5.79
N ALA A 242 -15.55 7.69 -6.95
CA ALA A 242 -16.97 7.71 -7.26
C ALA A 242 -17.80 6.87 -6.27
N ILE A 243 -17.31 5.70 -5.85
CA ILE A 243 -18.03 4.85 -4.89
C ILE A 243 -18.02 5.42 -3.46
N THR A 244 -17.01 6.20 -3.05
CA THR A 244 -17.06 6.92 -1.76
C THR A 244 -17.94 8.16 -1.84
N MET A 245 -17.91 8.88 -2.95
CA MET A 245 -18.77 10.06 -3.17
C MET A 245 -20.26 9.72 -3.29
N THR A 246 -20.60 8.48 -3.61
CA THR A 246 -21.97 7.98 -3.77
C THR A 246 -22.40 7.04 -2.65
N GLY A 247 -21.58 6.90 -1.62
CA GLY A 247 -21.93 6.19 -0.41
C GLY A 247 -22.94 6.97 0.46
N SER A 248 -23.35 6.39 1.57
CA SER A 248 -24.45 6.90 2.42
C SER A 248 -24.19 8.28 3.01
N SER A 249 -22.93 8.64 3.27
CA SER A 249 -22.56 9.97 3.77
C SER A 249 -22.05 10.93 2.68
N GLY A 250 -21.83 10.45 1.45
CA GLY A 250 -21.29 11.24 0.35
C GLY A 250 -19.85 11.71 0.59
N MET A 251 -18.98 10.81 1.02
CA MET A 251 -17.61 11.11 1.44
C MET A 251 -16.74 11.56 0.26
N ILE A 252 -16.33 12.84 0.25
CA ILE A 252 -15.43 13.42 -0.75
C ILE A 252 -14.01 13.39 -0.20
N LEU A 253 -13.14 12.57 -0.80
CA LEU A 253 -11.75 12.38 -0.39
C LEU A 253 -10.74 13.07 -1.30
N MET A 254 -11.19 13.79 -2.30
CA MET A 254 -10.42 14.69 -3.16
C MET A 254 -10.49 16.12 -2.64
N SER A 255 -9.37 16.83 -2.67
CA SER A 255 -9.31 18.27 -2.39
C SER A 255 -9.33 19.09 -3.68
N PRO A 256 -9.52 20.42 -3.62
CA PRO A 256 -9.34 21.29 -4.79
C PRO A 256 -7.93 21.13 -5.43
N ASP A 257 -6.89 20.92 -4.60
CA ASP A 257 -5.54 20.71 -5.11
C ASP A 257 -5.39 19.37 -5.83
N THR A 258 -6.10 18.32 -5.38
CA THR A 258 -6.17 17.05 -6.13
C THR A 258 -6.65 17.29 -7.57
N LEU A 259 -7.74 18.05 -7.73
CA LEU A 259 -8.30 18.34 -9.05
C LEU A 259 -7.37 19.22 -9.89
N ARG A 260 -6.67 20.18 -9.29
CA ARG A 260 -5.66 21.00 -9.96
C ARG A 260 -4.50 20.15 -10.47
N VAL A 261 -3.98 19.24 -9.65
CA VAL A 261 -2.90 18.33 -10.07
C VAL A 261 -3.36 17.42 -11.22
N ILE A 262 -4.58 16.88 -11.17
CA ILE A 262 -5.17 16.10 -12.26
C ILE A 262 -5.21 16.91 -13.56
N GLU A 263 -5.63 18.19 -13.50
CA GLU A 263 -5.67 19.04 -14.69
C GLU A 263 -4.26 19.35 -15.20
N LEU A 264 -3.28 19.59 -14.33
CA LEU A 264 -1.88 19.76 -14.74
C LEU A 264 -1.34 18.52 -15.47
N VAL A 265 -1.64 17.31 -14.96
CA VAL A 265 -1.26 16.05 -15.62
C VAL A 265 -1.86 15.98 -17.04
N ARG A 266 -3.13 16.33 -17.18
CA ARG A 266 -3.79 16.38 -18.50
C ARG A 266 -3.17 17.42 -19.43
N GLN A 267 -2.77 18.59 -18.91
CA GLN A 267 -2.06 19.62 -19.68
C GLN A 267 -0.67 19.14 -20.15
N MET A 268 0.10 18.51 -19.25
CA MET A 268 1.38 17.90 -19.60
C MET A 268 1.22 16.89 -20.74
N ARG A 269 0.23 16.03 -20.66
CA ARG A 269 -0.06 15.03 -21.70
C ARG A 269 -0.44 15.68 -23.04
N ARG A 270 -1.22 16.78 -23.05
CA ARG A 270 -1.53 17.56 -24.25
C ARG A 270 -0.29 18.23 -24.88
N SER A 271 0.73 18.52 -24.07
CA SER A 271 2.01 19.07 -24.56
C SER A 271 3.05 17.99 -24.91
N GLY A 272 2.67 16.70 -24.92
CA GLY A 272 3.54 15.61 -25.36
C GLY A 272 4.34 14.92 -24.23
N ILE A 273 4.12 15.30 -22.96
CA ILE A 273 4.75 14.65 -21.82
C ILE A 273 3.86 13.47 -21.37
N GLU A 274 4.38 12.27 -21.45
CA GLU A 274 3.63 11.09 -21.02
C GLU A 274 3.54 11.02 -19.50
N ALA A 275 2.39 11.41 -18.96
CA ALA A 275 2.10 11.41 -17.55
C ALA A 275 0.64 11.02 -17.27
N TYR A 276 0.43 10.19 -16.25
CA TYR A 276 -0.89 9.71 -15.81
C TYR A 276 -0.98 9.77 -14.30
N PHE A 277 -2.14 10.17 -13.77
CA PHE A 277 -2.34 10.23 -12.33
C PHE A 277 -2.87 8.92 -11.76
N SER A 278 -2.59 8.69 -10.50
CA SER A 278 -3.27 7.69 -9.67
C SER A 278 -3.46 8.23 -8.25
N MET A 279 -4.51 7.77 -7.60
CA MET A 279 -4.83 8.15 -6.23
C MET A 279 -5.10 6.90 -5.40
N GLN A 280 -4.84 7.01 -4.12
CA GLN A 280 -5.25 6.00 -3.16
C GLN A 280 -6.56 6.45 -2.47
N THR A 281 -6.72 6.17 -1.18
CA THR A 281 -7.92 6.58 -0.43
C THR A 281 -8.06 8.10 -0.35
N GLY A 282 -6.96 8.82 -0.19
CA GLY A 282 -6.96 10.26 0.06
C GLY A 282 -6.55 11.12 -1.13
N PRO A 283 -6.41 12.43 -0.88
CA PRO A 283 -6.20 13.44 -1.91
C PRO A 283 -4.79 13.43 -2.53
N THR A 284 -3.81 12.75 -1.90
CA THR A 284 -2.44 12.62 -2.46
C THR A 284 -2.48 12.05 -3.86
N VAL A 285 -1.79 12.72 -4.78
CA VAL A 285 -1.71 12.33 -6.19
C VAL A 285 -0.33 11.78 -6.50
N TYR A 286 -0.30 10.61 -7.11
CA TYR A 286 0.90 10.04 -7.74
C TYR A 286 0.83 10.33 -9.23
N VAL A 287 1.81 11.03 -9.77
CA VAL A 287 1.94 11.25 -11.20
C VAL A 287 2.94 10.23 -11.73
N ASN A 288 2.39 9.23 -12.42
CA ASN A 288 3.16 8.14 -13.03
C ASN A 288 3.71 8.59 -14.36
N THR A 289 4.99 8.39 -14.60
CA THR A 289 5.67 8.75 -15.85
C THR A 289 6.84 7.80 -16.12
N LEU A 290 7.53 8.00 -17.22
CA LEU A 290 8.74 7.26 -17.59
C LEU A 290 10.01 8.05 -17.21
N PRO A 291 11.18 7.39 -17.14
CA PRO A 291 12.43 8.04 -16.71
C PRO A 291 12.78 9.31 -17.49
N GLU A 292 12.50 9.37 -18.77
CA GLU A 292 12.79 10.52 -19.63
C GLU A 292 11.97 11.76 -19.34
N HIS A 293 10.83 11.63 -18.65
CA HIS A 293 9.93 12.75 -18.37
C HIS A 293 9.89 13.19 -16.89
N ILE A 294 10.49 12.42 -15.96
CA ILE A 294 10.30 12.64 -14.53
C ILE A 294 10.74 14.02 -14.05
N ASP A 295 11.87 14.51 -14.57
CA ASP A 295 12.42 15.82 -14.15
C ASP A 295 11.49 16.96 -14.58
N GLU A 296 10.98 16.92 -15.81
CA GLU A 296 10.05 17.92 -16.33
C GLU A 296 8.71 17.86 -15.60
N VAL A 297 8.18 16.64 -15.34
CA VAL A 297 6.94 16.46 -14.56
C VAL A 297 7.09 17.04 -13.16
N ALA A 298 8.18 16.71 -12.46
CA ALA A 298 8.44 17.20 -11.11
C ALA A 298 8.62 18.74 -11.10
N GLN A 299 9.32 19.29 -12.07
CA GLN A 299 9.52 20.74 -12.19
C GLN A 299 8.19 21.48 -12.40
N ARG A 300 7.34 21.05 -13.32
CA ARG A 300 6.04 21.68 -13.58
C ARG A 300 5.11 21.66 -12.36
N LEU A 301 5.12 20.59 -11.59
CA LEU A 301 4.36 20.50 -10.33
C LEU A 301 4.91 21.47 -9.28
N LYS A 302 6.23 21.60 -9.15
CA LYS A 302 6.88 22.57 -8.24
C LYS A 302 6.61 24.00 -8.63
N GLU A 303 6.67 24.33 -9.93
CA GLU A 303 6.33 25.66 -10.46
C GLU A 303 4.86 26.03 -10.22
N ALA A 304 3.97 25.02 -10.14
CA ALA A 304 2.58 25.21 -9.73
C ALA A 304 2.40 25.37 -8.20
N GLY A 305 3.49 25.35 -7.42
CA GLY A 305 3.49 25.59 -5.97
C GLY A 305 3.36 24.34 -5.12
N TYR A 306 3.51 23.13 -5.67
CA TYR A 306 3.39 21.89 -4.91
C TYR A 306 4.74 21.38 -4.37
N GLU A 307 4.70 20.79 -3.18
CA GLU A 307 5.76 19.90 -2.72
C GLU A 307 5.73 18.62 -3.57
N VAL A 308 6.90 18.16 -4.02
CA VAL A 308 7.01 16.98 -4.87
C VAL A 308 8.09 16.05 -4.36
N MET A 309 7.71 14.79 -4.11
CA MET A 309 8.64 13.71 -3.83
C MET A 309 8.83 12.87 -5.10
N VAL A 310 10.08 12.67 -5.52
CA VAL A 310 10.39 11.82 -6.68
C VAL A 310 10.76 10.42 -6.20
N SER A 311 10.21 9.41 -6.84
CA SER A 311 10.41 8.01 -6.51
C SER A 311 10.54 7.12 -7.74
N GLY A 312 11.18 5.99 -7.59
CA GLY A 312 11.17 4.87 -8.51
C GLY A 312 10.44 3.67 -7.94
N VAL A 313 10.59 2.53 -8.62
CA VAL A 313 9.98 1.25 -8.24
C VAL A 313 10.76 0.60 -7.08
N GLY A 314 10.13 0.50 -5.93
CA GLY A 314 10.73 -0.01 -4.69
C GLY A 314 10.75 -1.54 -4.54
N GLY A 315 11.62 -2.03 -3.66
CA GLY A 315 11.75 -3.44 -3.30
C GLY A 315 10.61 -3.97 -2.40
N GLY A 316 10.70 -5.25 -2.05
CA GLY A 316 9.85 -5.88 -1.05
C GLY A 316 10.39 -5.72 0.37
N ALA A 317 9.78 -6.43 1.32
CA ALA A 317 10.28 -6.50 2.67
C ALA A 317 11.60 -7.31 2.73
N GLU A 318 12.55 -6.82 3.50
CA GLU A 318 13.87 -7.44 3.66
C GLU A 318 14.39 -7.30 5.09
N LEU A 319 15.20 -8.26 5.51
CA LEU A 319 15.90 -8.17 6.78
C LEU A 319 17.01 -7.12 6.69
N VAL A 320 17.19 -6.37 7.75
CA VAL A 320 18.30 -5.43 7.89
C VAL A 320 19.17 -5.85 9.07
N SER A 321 20.47 -5.63 8.93
CA SER A 321 21.42 -5.90 10.00
C SER A 321 21.07 -5.12 11.27
N SER A 322 21.27 -5.74 12.42
CA SER A 322 21.04 -5.16 13.74
C SER A 322 22.00 -4.06 14.04
#